data_2a9a390260977949b0efd8293ebae06f
#
_entry.id   2a9a390260977949b0efd8293ebae06f
#
_cell.length_a   1.000
_cell.length_b   1.000
_cell.length_c   1.000
_cell.angle_alpha   90.00
_cell.angle_beta   90.00
_cell.angle_gamma   90.00
#
_symmetry.space_group_name_H-M   'P 1'
#
loop_
_entity.id
_entity.type
_entity.pdbx_description
1 polymer ?
#
loop_
_entity_poly.entity_id
_entity_poly.type
_entity_poly.pdbx_seq_one_letter_code
_entity_poly.pdbx_strand_id
1 'polypeptide(L)'
;MYDVAIVGAGIAGMATAARLQAGGLSTIVLESHSQPGGCAGFFRRKGFSFDVGATTLVDFEAGGVGGELLQTVGMPPLDGEQLPGYVAWLPDRVVTLHRDPELWARERLRALGDTSAHQAFWRLLDQLASVFWRTSRVGVKLPIRALTDAVRAARAVELGNLHLVRYVRWTLADALRAYGLEHDRPLVHLLAMLVEDRSEDVV
;
A
#
# COMPACT_ATOMS: atom_id res chain seq x y z
N MET A 1 12.11 -34.69 5.73
CA MET A 1 12.95 -33.65 5.10
C MET A 1 12.00 -32.64 4.47
N TYR A 2 12.23 -31.35 4.61
CA TYR A 2 11.40 -30.32 4.00
C TYR A 2 11.98 -29.92 2.64
N ASP A 3 11.13 -29.60 1.68
CA ASP A 3 11.55 -29.13 0.35
C ASP A 3 12.06 -27.69 0.41
N VAL A 4 11.45 -26.85 1.26
CA VAL A 4 11.79 -25.43 1.39
C VAL A 4 11.82 -25.01 2.86
N ALA A 5 12.88 -24.30 3.26
CA ALA A 5 12.98 -23.60 4.53
C ALA A 5 12.81 -22.09 4.31
N ILE A 6 11.90 -21.46 5.06
CA ILE A 6 11.58 -20.04 5.00
C ILE A 6 12.03 -19.39 6.30
N VAL A 7 12.82 -18.35 6.22
CA VAL A 7 13.31 -17.60 7.39
C VAL A 7 12.43 -16.36 7.59
N GLY A 8 11.78 -16.31 8.74
CA GLY A 8 10.85 -15.25 9.15
C GLY A 8 9.39 -15.59 8.90
N ALA A 9 8.58 -15.51 9.97
CA ALA A 9 7.12 -15.72 9.96
C ALA A 9 6.34 -14.39 9.92
N GLY A 10 6.85 -13.38 9.22
CA GLY A 10 6.08 -12.20 8.84
C GLY A 10 5.09 -12.53 7.71
N ILE A 11 4.25 -11.56 7.30
CA ILE A 11 3.24 -11.74 6.24
C ILE A 11 3.84 -12.37 4.97
N ALA A 12 4.98 -11.87 4.49
CA ALA A 12 5.63 -12.40 3.28
C ALA A 12 6.07 -13.87 3.43
N GLY A 13 6.67 -14.23 4.57
CA GLY A 13 7.11 -15.60 4.84
C GLY A 13 5.94 -16.58 4.96
N MET A 14 4.90 -16.20 5.70
CA MET A 14 3.69 -17.02 5.85
C MET A 14 2.94 -17.19 4.53
N ALA A 15 2.76 -16.10 3.76
CA ALA A 15 2.14 -16.16 2.43
C ALA A 15 2.92 -17.05 1.46
N THR A 16 4.26 -16.97 1.50
CA THR A 16 5.13 -17.84 0.69
C THR A 16 4.97 -19.31 1.09
N ALA A 17 5.02 -19.61 2.40
CA ALA A 17 4.85 -20.97 2.90
C ALA A 17 3.49 -21.57 2.47
N ALA A 18 2.41 -20.81 2.67
CA ALA A 18 1.06 -21.23 2.34
C ALA A 18 0.92 -21.54 0.83
N ARG A 19 1.43 -20.67 -0.04
CA ARG A 19 1.39 -20.88 -1.49
C ARG A 19 2.22 -22.07 -1.94
N LEU A 20 3.39 -22.29 -1.36
CA LEU A 20 4.23 -23.44 -1.67
C LEU A 20 3.57 -24.75 -1.23
N GLN A 21 2.96 -24.78 -0.04
CA GLN A 21 2.19 -25.93 0.44
C GLN A 21 0.94 -26.21 -0.42
N ALA A 22 0.21 -25.18 -0.83
CA ALA A 22 -0.90 -25.32 -1.77
C ALA A 22 -0.43 -25.87 -3.13
N GLY A 23 0.84 -25.60 -3.51
CA GLY A 23 1.51 -26.20 -4.67
C GLY A 23 2.11 -27.59 -4.44
N GLY A 24 1.89 -28.21 -3.28
CA GLY A 24 2.32 -29.59 -2.97
C GLY A 24 3.74 -29.70 -2.39
N LEU A 25 4.42 -28.60 -2.07
CA LEU A 25 5.74 -28.62 -1.46
C LEU A 25 5.65 -28.64 0.08
N SER A 26 6.50 -29.41 0.73
CA SER A 26 6.64 -29.41 2.18
C SER A 26 7.52 -28.24 2.63
N THR A 27 7.01 -27.40 3.54
CA THR A 27 7.73 -26.20 4.00
C THR A 27 7.93 -26.19 5.50
N ILE A 28 9.04 -25.57 5.95
CA ILE A 28 9.26 -25.20 7.33
C ILE A 28 9.50 -23.70 7.43
N VAL A 29 8.86 -23.05 8.39
CA VAL A 29 9.07 -21.62 8.68
C VAL A 29 9.87 -21.51 9.97
N LEU A 30 10.98 -20.79 9.92
CA LEU A 30 11.86 -20.53 11.06
C LEU A 30 11.67 -19.07 11.50
N GLU A 31 11.21 -18.89 12.74
CA GLU A 31 10.95 -17.56 13.32
C GLU A 31 11.80 -17.39 14.58
N SER A 32 12.45 -16.24 14.69
CA SER A 32 13.27 -15.90 15.87
C SER A 32 12.48 -15.35 17.04
N HIS A 33 11.30 -14.82 16.78
CA HIS A 33 10.40 -14.29 17.79
C HIS A 33 9.48 -15.38 18.32
N SER A 34 8.95 -15.19 19.53
CA SER A 34 8.02 -16.15 20.16
C SER A 34 6.64 -16.20 19.50
N GLN A 35 6.33 -15.25 18.64
CA GLN A 35 5.04 -15.12 17.94
C GLN A 35 5.27 -14.85 16.46
N PRO A 36 4.52 -15.48 15.53
CA PRO A 36 4.52 -15.12 14.13
C PRO A 36 3.80 -13.78 13.93
N GLY A 37 4.02 -13.15 12.75
CA GLY A 37 3.33 -11.94 12.32
C GLY A 37 4.28 -10.81 11.90
N GLY A 38 5.49 -10.75 12.45
CA GLY A 38 6.41 -9.64 12.17
C GLY A 38 5.80 -8.29 12.54
N CYS A 39 5.81 -7.32 11.61
CA CYS A 39 5.18 -6.01 11.81
C CYS A 39 3.64 -6.06 11.91
N ALA A 40 3.00 -7.13 11.45
CA ALA A 40 1.57 -7.39 11.62
C ALA A 40 1.28 -8.31 12.82
N GLY A 41 2.25 -8.50 13.70
CA GLY A 41 2.11 -9.29 14.92
C GLY A 41 1.46 -8.49 16.05
N PHE A 42 1.34 -9.16 17.21
CA PHE A 42 0.85 -8.54 18.42
C PHE A 42 1.67 -8.99 19.64
N PHE A 43 1.56 -8.27 20.73
CA PHE A 43 2.10 -8.69 22.02
C PHE A 43 1.06 -8.54 23.13
N ARG A 44 1.24 -9.31 24.19
CA ARG A 44 0.36 -9.24 25.38
C ARG A 44 1.11 -8.70 26.59
N ARG A 45 0.48 -7.77 27.29
CA ARG A 45 1.02 -7.21 28.53
C ARG A 45 -0.12 -6.94 29.53
N LYS A 46 0.01 -7.45 30.73
CA LYS A 46 -0.96 -7.26 31.84
C LYS A 46 -2.41 -7.56 31.43
N GLY A 47 -2.64 -8.61 30.65
CA GLY A 47 -3.98 -9.03 30.23
C GLY A 47 -4.52 -8.29 28.98
N PHE A 48 -3.82 -7.28 28.47
CA PHE A 48 -4.17 -6.57 27.24
C PHE A 48 -3.37 -7.09 26.05
N SER A 49 -3.97 -7.01 24.88
CA SER A 49 -3.32 -7.31 23.58
C SER A 49 -3.08 -5.99 22.84
N PHE A 50 -1.90 -5.84 22.28
CA PHE A 50 -1.47 -4.66 21.53
C PHE A 50 -0.93 -5.08 20.19
N ASP A 51 -1.35 -4.41 19.11
CA ASP A 51 -0.77 -4.58 17.80
C ASP A 51 0.65 -3.99 17.78
N VAL A 52 1.54 -4.62 17.02
CA VAL A 52 2.92 -4.11 16.84
C VAL A 52 2.94 -2.96 15.85
N GLY A 53 2.19 -3.07 14.75
CA GLY A 53 2.15 -2.06 13.70
C GLY A 53 0.79 -2.04 13.00
N ALA A 54 0.52 -3.02 12.16
CA ALA A 54 -0.71 -3.07 11.37
C ALA A 54 -1.93 -3.36 12.25
N THR A 55 -2.86 -2.42 12.31
CA THR A 55 -4.15 -2.54 13.04
C THR A 55 -5.32 -2.83 12.10
N THR A 56 -5.12 -2.66 10.80
CA THR A 56 -6.12 -2.91 9.77
C THR A 56 -5.53 -3.75 8.65
N LEU A 57 -6.37 -4.61 8.06
CA LEU A 57 -5.99 -5.41 6.90
C LEU A 57 -6.46 -4.70 5.64
N VAL A 58 -5.54 -4.50 4.71
CA VAL A 58 -5.81 -3.85 3.42
C VAL A 58 -5.82 -4.91 2.33
N ASP A 59 -6.76 -4.77 1.39
CA ASP A 59 -6.85 -5.58 0.16
C ASP A 59 -7.13 -7.09 0.43
N PHE A 60 -7.84 -7.40 1.54
CA PHE A 60 -8.29 -8.77 1.87
C PHE A 60 -9.72 -9.07 1.44
N GLU A 61 -10.41 -8.14 0.82
CA GLU A 61 -11.71 -8.37 0.18
C GLU A 61 -11.61 -9.27 -1.05
N ALA A 62 -12.74 -9.77 -1.50
CA ALA A 62 -12.81 -10.56 -2.72
C ALA A 62 -12.25 -9.79 -3.92
N GLY A 63 -11.28 -10.38 -4.64
CA GLY A 63 -10.57 -9.75 -5.75
C GLY A 63 -9.41 -8.83 -5.32
N GLY A 64 -9.18 -8.61 -4.03
CA GLY A 64 -7.97 -8.02 -3.50
C GLY A 64 -6.81 -9.02 -3.43
N VAL A 65 -5.57 -8.55 -3.32
CA VAL A 65 -4.37 -9.41 -3.29
C VAL A 65 -4.40 -10.39 -2.12
N GLY A 66 -4.83 -9.93 -0.93
CA GLY A 66 -5.00 -10.77 0.25
C GLY A 66 -6.13 -11.78 0.08
N GLY A 67 -7.28 -11.35 -0.49
CA GLY A 67 -8.41 -12.23 -0.79
C GLY A 67 -8.05 -13.32 -1.80
N GLU A 68 -7.34 -12.97 -2.88
CA GLU A 68 -6.83 -13.93 -3.86
C GLU A 68 -5.84 -14.92 -3.26
N LEU A 69 -4.98 -14.48 -2.32
CA LEU A 69 -4.09 -15.36 -1.57
C LEU A 69 -4.89 -16.40 -0.78
N LEU A 70 -5.86 -15.96 0.03
CA LEU A 70 -6.71 -16.85 0.83
C LEU A 70 -7.41 -17.88 -0.08
N GLN A 71 -8.00 -17.44 -1.18
CA GLN A 71 -8.62 -18.34 -2.15
C GLN A 71 -7.62 -19.36 -2.73
N THR A 72 -6.42 -18.91 -3.10
CA THR A 72 -5.37 -19.78 -3.68
C THR A 72 -4.94 -20.88 -2.71
N VAL A 73 -4.93 -20.61 -1.41
CA VAL A 73 -4.53 -21.56 -0.37
C VAL A 73 -5.71 -22.32 0.25
N GLY A 74 -6.93 -22.15 -0.29
CA GLY A 74 -8.13 -22.86 0.16
C GLY A 74 -8.68 -22.36 1.49
N MET A 75 -8.33 -21.15 1.89
CA MET A 75 -8.86 -20.51 3.12
C MET A 75 -10.15 -19.73 2.80
N PRO A 76 -11.12 -19.72 3.73
CA PRO A 76 -12.30 -18.88 3.58
C PRO A 76 -11.91 -17.39 3.62
N PRO A 77 -12.78 -16.50 3.08
CA PRO A 77 -12.66 -15.06 3.29
C PRO A 77 -12.57 -14.74 4.78
N LEU A 78 -11.83 -13.68 5.12
CA LEU A 78 -11.80 -13.22 6.50
C LEU A 78 -13.16 -12.64 6.89
N ASP A 79 -13.61 -13.00 8.09
CA ASP A 79 -14.75 -12.36 8.72
C ASP A 79 -14.27 -11.06 9.37
N GLY A 80 -14.76 -9.93 8.87
CA GLY A 80 -14.35 -8.62 9.35
C GLY A 80 -15.22 -7.50 8.80
N GLU A 81 -15.28 -6.40 9.55
CA GLU A 81 -16.00 -5.21 9.11
C GLU A 81 -15.16 -4.41 8.11
N GLN A 82 -15.78 -4.08 6.99
CA GLN A 82 -15.18 -3.22 6.00
C GLN A 82 -15.32 -1.76 6.42
N LEU A 83 -14.20 -1.11 6.73
CA LEU A 83 -14.22 0.27 7.16
C LEU A 83 -14.61 1.21 6.00
N PRO A 84 -15.47 2.22 6.26
CA PRO A 84 -15.86 3.22 5.25
C PRO A 84 -14.73 4.19 4.92
N GLY A 85 -13.67 4.22 5.71
CA GLY A 85 -12.50 5.09 5.58
C GLY A 85 -11.81 5.33 6.91
N TYR A 86 -10.95 6.34 6.91
CA TYR A 86 -10.17 6.79 8.08
C TYR A 86 -10.43 8.25 8.34
N VAL A 87 -10.29 8.67 9.60
CA VAL A 87 -10.36 10.08 9.99
C VAL A 87 -8.96 10.53 10.42
N ALA A 88 -8.39 11.46 9.67
CA ALA A 88 -7.13 12.11 9.98
C ALA A 88 -7.38 13.40 10.76
N TRP A 89 -6.83 13.48 11.96
CA TRP A 89 -6.83 14.69 12.79
C TRP A 89 -5.54 15.46 12.54
N LEU A 90 -5.60 16.49 11.71
CA LEU A 90 -4.49 17.40 11.46
C LEU A 90 -4.48 18.53 12.49
N PRO A 91 -3.39 19.30 12.64
CA PRO A 91 -3.31 20.35 13.66
C PRO A 91 -4.42 21.40 13.61
N ASP A 92 -4.98 21.68 12.44
CA ASP A 92 -5.95 22.76 12.20
C ASP A 92 -7.29 22.27 11.61
N ARG A 93 -7.40 21.00 11.26
CA ARG A 93 -8.61 20.44 10.62
C ARG A 93 -8.72 18.93 10.73
N VAL A 94 -9.89 18.43 10.40
CA VAL A 94 -10.16 17.00 10.29
C VAL A 94 -10.43 16.66 8.83
N VAL A 95 -9.82 15.57 8.35
CA VAL A 95 -9.96 15.09 6.98
C VAL A 95 -10.44 13.63 7.03
N THR A 96 -11.49 13.32 6.31
CA THR A 96 -11.98 11.94 6.19
C THR A 96 -11.46 11.32 4.89
N LEU A 97 -10.57 10.34 5.03
CA LEU A 97 -10.08 9.55 3.89
C LEU A 97 -11.14 8.49 3.57
N HIS A 98 -12.10 8.84 2.76
CA HIS A 98 -13.18 7.94 2.37
C HIS A 98 -12.66 6.81 1.49
N ARG A 99 -13.18 5.61 1.72
CA ARG A 99 -12.96 4.47 0.82
C ARG A 99 -13.63 4.69 -0.55
N ASP A 100 -14.79 5.33 -0.56
CA ASP A 100 -15.49 5.71 -1.78
C ASP A 100 -14.68 6.76 -2.54
N PRO A 101 -14.29 6.50 -3.82
CA PRO A 101 -13.44 7.40 -4.58
C PRO A 101 -14.06 8.78 -4.85
N GLU A 102 -15.38 8.85 -5.02
CA GLU A 102 -16.06 10.12 -5.29
C GLU A 102 -16.18 10.97 -4.02
N LEU A 103 -16.46 10.32 -2.89
CA LEU A 103 -16.46 11.00 -1.59
C LEU A 103 -15.05 11.50 -1.26
N TRP A 104 -14.02 10.69 -1.50
CA TRP A 104 -12.63 11.09 -1.30
C TRP A 104 -12.23 12.25 -2.22
N ALA A 105 -12.60 12.20 -3.51
CA ALA A 105 -12.30 13.28 -4.44
C ALA A 105 -12.91 14.62 -4.01
N ARG A 106 -14.12 14.60 -3.45
CA ARG A 106 -14.77 15.80 -2.90
C ARG A 106 -14.13 16.26 -1.60
N GLU A 107 -13.87 15.34 -0.68
CA GLU A 107 -13.34 15.68 0.64
C GLU A 107 -11.93 16.26 0.55
N ARG A 108 -11.04 15.71 -0.27
CA ARG A 108 -9.68 16.23 -0.42
C ARG A 108 -9.65 17.66 -0.97
N LEU A 109 -10.54 18.01 -1.90
CA LEU A 109 -10.65 19.39 -2.38
C LEU A 109 -11.26 20.33 -1.32
N ARG A 110 -12.30 19.87 -0.62
CA ARG A 110 -12.92 20.63 0.46
C ARG A 110 -11.95 20.92 1.61
N ALA A 111 -11.19 19.91 2.03
CA ALA A 111 -10.38 19.98 3.24
C ALA A 111 -8.95 20.45 2.98
N LEU A 112 -8.37 20.18 1.81
CA LEU A 112 -6.95 20.41 1.53
C LEU A 112 -6.71 21.50 0.48
N GLY A 113 -7.74 21.96 -0.20
CA GLY A 113 -7.66 23.04 -1.18
C GLY A 113 -8.20 22.67 -2.56
N ASP A 114 -8.83 23.64 -3.23
CA ASP A 114 -9.49 23.48 -4.53
C ASP A 114 -8.96 24.47 -5.58
N THR A 115 -7.67 24.72 -5.58
CA THR A 115 -7.02 25.46 -6.66
C THR A 115 -6.71 24.54 -7.85
N SER A 116 -6.44 25.13 -9.01
CA SER A 116 -6.00 24.37 -10.19
C SER A 116 -4.76 23.53 -9.91
N ALA A 117 -3.86 24.01 -9.03
CA ALA A 117 -2.67 23.29 -8.59
C ALA A 117 -3.04 22.02 -7.79
N HIS A 118 -3.96 22.14 -6.80
CA HIS A 118 -4.44 21.00 -6.03
C HIS A 118 -5.11 19.95 -6.93
N GLN A 119 -6.00 20.39 -7.82
CA GLN A 119 -6.67 19.48 -8.75
C GLN A 119 -5.70 18.77 -9.69
N ALA A 120 -4.67 19.48 -10.17
CA ALA A 120 -3.65 18.88 -11.03
C ALA A 120 -2.76 17.89 -10.27
N PHE A 121 -2.37 18.23 -9.05
CA PHE A 121 -1.59 17.35 -8.16
C PHE A 121 -2.35 16.05 -7.86
N TRP A 122 -3.61 16.13 -7.46
CA TRP A 122 -4.43 14.94 -7.17
C TRP A 122 -4.66 14.09 -8.41
N ARG A 123 -4.88 14.69 -9.59
CA ARG A 123 -4.96 13.93 -10.85
C ARG A 123 -3.68 13.17 -11.15
N LEU A 124 -2.52 13.75 -10.89
CA LEU A 124 -1.25 13.05 -11.03
C LEU A 124 -1.16 11.85 -10.10
N LEU A 125 -1.48 12.03 -8.81
CA LEU A 125 -1.44 10.93 -7.84
C LEU A 125 -2.43 9.82 -8.20
N ASP A 126 -3.65 10.14 -8.62
CA ASP A 126 -4.65 9.15 -9.04
C ASP A 126 -4.14 8.34 -10.26
N GLN A 127 -3.50 8.99 -11.23
CA GLN A 127 -2.92 8.31 -12.38
C GLN A 127 -1.75 7.40 -11.99
N LEU A 128 -0.84 7.89 -11.14
CA LEU A 128 0.29 7.10 -10.64
C LEU A 128 -0.19 5.88 -9.85
N ALA A 129 -1.18 6.06 -8.96
CA ALA A 129 -1.77 4.97 -8.20
C ALA A 129 -2.42 3.92 -9.12
N SER A 130 -3.20 4.35 -10.11
CA SER A 130 -3.82 3.46 -11.09
C SER A 130 -2.79 2.60 -11.85
N VAL A 131 -1.69 3.21 -12.32
CA VAL A 131 -0.61 2.49 -13.00
C VAL A 131 0.13 1.57 -12.04
N PHE A 132 0.41 2.02 -10.82
CA PHE A 132 1.08 1.22 -9.79
C PHE A 132 0.29 -0.06 -9.46
N TRP A 133 -1.00 0.04 -9.18
CA TRP A 133 -1.84 -1.12 -8.85
C TRP A 133 -1.95 -2.08 -10.03
N ARG A 134 -2.09 -1.57 -11.25
CA ARG A 134 -2.15 -2.39 -12.46
C ARG A 134 -0.84 -3.16 -12.70
N THR A 135 0.29 -2.48 -12.59
CA THR A 135 1.62 -3.10 -12.78
C THR A 135 1.94 -4.11 -11.69
N SER A 136 1.55 -3.82 -10.45
CA SER A 136 1.71 -4.74 -9.32
C SER A 136 0.92 -6.04 -9.52
N ARG A 137 -0.33 -5.95 -9.97
CA ARG A 137 -1.19 -7.13 -10.23
C ARG A 137 -0.68 -8.04 -11.34
N VAL A 138 -0.03 -7.51 -12.37
CA VAL A 138 0.58 -8.34 -13.44
C VAL A 138 1.99 -8.83 -13.09
N GLY A 139 2.46 -8.59 -11.86
CA GLY A 139 3.72 -9.10 -11.35
C GLY A 139 4.96 -8.48 -12.02
N VAL A 140 4.93 -7.18 -12.32
CA VAL A 140 6.12 -6.46 -12.78
C VAL A 140 7.15 -6.44 -11.67
N LYS A 141 8.35 -6.94 -11.97
CA LYS A 141 9.47 -6.95 -11.02
C LYS A 141 10.29 -5.67 -11.15
N LEU A 142 10.57 -5.02 -10.02
CA LEU A 142 11.47 -3.89 -9.93
C LEU A 142 12.70 -4.23 -9.07
N PRO A 143 13.91 -3.81 -9.43
CA PRO A 143 14.25 -3.14 -10.70
C PRO A 143 14.15 -4.08 -11.90
N ILE A 144 13.84 -3.54 -13.08
CA ILE A 144 13.78 -4.32 -14.32
C ILE A 144 15.18 -4.88 -14.62
N ARG A 145 15.32 -6.21 -14.63
CA ARG A 145 16.61 -6.89 -14.84
C ARG A 145 16.64 -7.75 -16.11
N ALA A 146 15.47 -8.10 -16.64
CA ALA A 146 15.35 -8.93 -17.82
C ALA A 146 14.46 -8.28 -18.88
N LEU A 147 14.69 -8.62 -20.16
CA LEU A 147 13.88 -8.13 -21.26
C LEU A 147 12.40 -8.54 -21.11
N THR A 148 12.14 -9.71 -20.56
CA THR A 148 10.79 -10.20 -20.24
C THR A 148 10.08 -9.30 -19.22
N ASP A 149 10.80 -8.78 -18.22
CA ASP A 149 10.24 -7.84 -17.24
C ASP A 149 9.93 -6.48 -17.89
N ALA A 150 10.82 -6.02 -18.79
CA ALA A 150 10.60 -4.79 -19.54
C ALA A 150 9.37 -4.89 -20.48
N VAL A 151 9.21 -6.01 -21.18
CA VAL A 151 8.02 -6.25 -22.03
C VAL A 151 6.75 -6.32 -21.18
N ARG A 152 6.80 -6.98 -20.03
CA ARG A 152 5.66 -7.07 -19.10
C ARG A 152 5.29 -5.68 -18.56
N ALA A 153 6.29 -4.89 -18.15
CA ALA A 153 6.08 -3.52 -17.69
C ALA A 153 5.48 -2.63 -18.79
N ALA A 154 6.02 -2.69 -20.02
CA ALA A 154 5.52 -1.93 -21.14
C ALA A 154 4.06 -2.24 -21.49
N ARG A 155 3.66 -3.53 -21.42
CA ARG A 155 2.27 -3.94 -21.63
C ARG A 155 1.34 -3.48 -20.52
N ALA A 156 1.83 -3.45 -19.26
CA ALA A 156 1.04 -3.04 -18.11
C ALA A 156 0.84 -1.53 -18.01
N VAL A 157 1.84 -0.73 -18.47
CA VAL A 157 1.79 0.74 -18.39
C VAL A 157 0.83 1.37 -19.40
N GLU A 158 0.47 0.69 -20.49
CA GLU A 158 -0.30 1.24 -21.62
C GLU A 158 0.37 2.46 -22.28
N LEU A 159 0.19 2.63 -23.58
CA LEU A 159 0.83 3.71 -24.35
C LEU A 159 0.46 5.11 -23.84
N GLY A 160 -0.80 5.30 -23.42
CA GLY A 160 -1.29 6.59 -22.89
C GLY A 160 -0.62 7.03 -21.58
N ASN A 161 -0.03 6.11 -20.84
CA ASN A 161 0.60 6.36 -19.54
C ASN A 161 2.14 6.45 -19.60
N LEU A 162 2.75 6.34 -20.80
CA LEU A 162 4.21 6.41 -20.94
C LEU A 162 4.81 7.72 -20.43
N HIS A 163 4.05 8.80 -20.47
CA HIS A 163 4.48 10.10 -19.93
C HIS A 163 4.71 10.05 -18.41
N LEU A 164 4.12 9.09 -17.68
CA LEU A 164 4.29 8.92 -16.24
C LEU A 164 5.66 8.33 -15.86
N VAL A 165 6.38 7.73 -16.82
CA VAL A 165 7.73 7.18 -16.58
C VAL A 165 8.70 8.25 -16.06
N ARG A 166 8.51 9.52 -16.45
CA ARG A 166 9.33 10.64 -15.94
C ARG A 166 9.25 10.81 -14.43
N TYR A 167 8.15 10.37 -13.79
CA TYR A 167 7.94 10.50 -12.35
C TYR A 167 8.53 9.35 -11.52
N VAL A 168 9.05 8.30 -12.15
CA VAL A 168 9.63 7.12 -11.45
C VAL A 168 10.76 7.50 -10.49
N ARG A 169 11.46 8.60 -10.78
CA ARG A 169 12.56 9.11 -9.94
C ARG A 169 12.17 10.31 -9.07
N TRP A 170 10.93 10.73 -9.13
CA TRP A 170 10.44 11.84 -8.32
C TRP A 170 10.18 11.38 -6.89
N THR A 171 10.52 12.26 -5.97
CA THR A 171 10.07 12.19 -4.59
C THR A 171 8.71 12.90 -4.45
N LEU A 172 8.05 12.72 -3.31
CA LEU A 172 6.85 13.47 -3.00
C LEU A 172 7.12 14.99 -2.95
N ALA A 173 8.29 15.36 -2.41
CA ALA A 173 8.75 16.75 -2.40
C ALA A 173 8.88 17.33 -3.82
N ASP A 174 9.43 16.58 -4.77
CA ASP A 174 9.53 17.01 -6.17
C ASP A 174 8.14 17.28 -6.77
N ALA A 175 7.18 16.40 -6.47
CA ALA A 175 5.81 16.58 -6.91
C ALA A 175 5.17 17.83 -6.29
N LEU A 176 5.29 18.03 -4.98
CA LEU A 176 4.76 19.22 -4.31
C LEU A 176 5.35 20.51 -4.87
N ARG A 177 6.67 20.59 -5.04
CA ARG A 177 7.36 21.76 -5.64
C ARG A 177 6.92 22.02 -7.08
N ALA A 178 6.75 20.99 -7.88
CA ALA A 178 6.32 21.14 -9.27
C ALA A 178 4.93 21.77 -9.41
N TYR A 179 4.09 21.64 -8.40
CA TYR A 179 2.75 22.25 -8.34
C TYR A 179 2.68 23.49 -7.43
N GLY A 180 3.79 23.89 -6.79
CA GLY A 180 3.84 25.02 -5.86
C GLY A 180 3.05 24.77 -4.57
N LEU A 181 2.99 23.52 -4.12
CA LEU A 181 2.24 23.07 -2.94
C LEU A 181 3.13 22.67 -1.76
N GLU A 182 4.42 22.89 -1.85
CA GLU A 182 5.41 22.52 -0.81
C GLU A 182 5.19 23.27 0.51
N HIS A 183 4.50 24.41 0.47
CA HIS A 183 4.16 25.20 1.64
C HIS A 183 2.70 25.08 2.10
N ASP A 184 1.92 24.21 1.44
CA ASP A 184 0.55 23.90 1.86
C ASP A 184 0.56 22.96 3.08
N ARG A 185 0.61 23.56 4.27
CA ARG A 185 0.76 22.82 5.53
C ARG A 185 -0.26 21.68 5.72
N PRO A 186 -1.57 21.88 5.51
CA PRO A 186 -2.54 20.81 5.67
C PRO A 186 -2.28 19.62 4.74
N LEU A 187 -1.97 19.91 3.47
CA LEU A 187 -1.64 18.88 2.50
C LEU A 187 -0.36 18.13 2.88
N VAL A 188 0.70 18.88 3.23
CA VAL A 188 1.99 18.29 3.66
C VAL A 188 1.81 17.44 4.92
N HIS A 189 1.06 17.91 5.93
CA HIS A 189 0.79 17.14 7.15
C HIS A 189 0.04 15.84 6.86
N LEU A 190 -0.99 15.87 6.00
CA LEU A 190 -1.70 14.67 5.61
C LEU A 190 -0.78 13.67 4.90
N LEU A 191 0.01 14.14 3.93
CA LEU A 191 0.91 13.29 3.16
C LEU A 191 2.01 12.70 4.04
N ALA A 192 2.58 13.48 4.95
CA ALA A 192 3.57 13.01 5.93
C ALA A 192 2.99 11.90 6.83
N MET A 193 1.77 12.08 7.31
CA MET A 193 1.07 11.05 8.08
C MET A 193 0.87 9.77 7.27
N LEU A 194 0.51 9.89 5.99
CA LEU A 194 0.26 8.72 5.12
C LEU A 194 1.53 7.96 4.74
N VAL A 195 2.68 8.63 4.69
CA VAL A 195 3.98 7.99 4.43
C VAL A 195 4.76 7.67 5.72
N GLU A 196 4.16 7.94 6.88
CA GLU A 196 4.75 7.70 8.21
C GLU A 196 6.09 8.42 8.41
N ASP A 197 6.20 9.65 7.89
CA ASP A 197 7.40 10.48 7.98
C ASP A 197 7.08 11.84 8.62
N ARG A 198 8.10 12.61 8.94
CA ARG A 198 7.92 13.96 9.46
C ARG A 198 7.52 14.91 8.34
N SER A 199 6.66 15.88 8.64
CA SER A 199 6.23 16.87 7.65
C SER A 199 7.39 17.70 7.09
N GLU A 200 8.44 17.94 7.88
CA GLU A 200 9.68 18.61 7.49
C GLU A 200 10.56 17.82 6.52
N ASP A 201 10.41 16.48 6.50
CA ASP A 201 11.16 15.57 5.62
C ASP A 201 10.41 15.28 4.31
N VAL A 202 9.15 15.71 4.20
CA VAL A 202 8.31 15.52 3.00
C VAL A 202 8.50 16.61 1.95
N VAL A 203 9.05 17.77 2.32
CA VAL A 203 9.25 18.95 1.46
C VAL A 203 10.71 19.38 1.32
#